data_7081d61a7417c56c659ccaaf8d90d516
#
_entry.id   7081d61a7417c56c659ccaaf8d90d516
#
_cell.length_a   1.000
_cell.length_b   1.000
_cell.length_c   1.000
_cell.angle_alpha   90.00
_cell.angle_beta   90.00
_cell.angle_gamma   90.00
#
_symmetry.space_group_name_H-M   'P 1'
#
loop_
_entity.id
_entity.type
_entity.pdbx_description
1 polymer ?
#
loop_
_entity_poly.entity_id
_entity_poly.type
_entity_poly.pdbx_seq_one_letter_code
_entity_poly.pdbx_strand_id
1 'polypeptide(L)'
;MSESKQRWRIVFARDDDARFLSHLDAIHLWERAFRRGEIPVATSEGFSPRPRLVFAAPLPLGMLAEHEFADLFLAERLTRSDLRTRLADGMPRGYRLIDLRDEWVGGPAVATRLVAADYRMTLLGVAADPLEDAARRLLAATALRREKRREKKVTAYDLRPLLLDLQVRPPDATAGAMAAPDLAAAGLWMRLRHSQELGSGRADEVVAAVADELGLTTIAPPGSGEAGAEEEAEPGRSIEPLPGQPTLEIVRPVRERLWLSDELAL
;
A
#
# COMPACT_ATOMS: atom_id res chain seq x y z
N MET A 1 26.17 7.73 -19.07
CA MET A 1 25.21 6.61 -18.93
C MET A 1 25.88 5.56 -18.09
N SER A 2 25.39 5.28 -16.89
CA SER A 2 25.91 4.14 -16.14
C SER A 2 25.06 2.92 -16.45
N GLU A 3 25.64 1.97 -17.18
CA GLU A 3 25.03 0.68 -17.45
C GLU A 3 24.73 -0.03 -16.12
N SER A 4 23.53 -0.61 -15.98
CA SER A 4 23.18 -1.36 -14.77
C SER A 4 23.91 -2.70 -14.76
N LYS A 5 24.80 -2.90 -13.80
CA LYS A 5 25.60 -4.12 -13.67
C LYS A 5 25.02 -5.13 -12.67
N GLN A 6 24.11 -4.69 -11.81
CA GLN A 6 23.47 -5.51 -10.79
C GLN A 6 22.10 -4.96 -10.44
N ARG A 7 21.17 -5.83 -10.01
CA ARG A 7 19.84 -5.49 -9.52
C ARG A 7 19.62 -6.17 -8.17
N TRP A 8 19.27 -5.36 -7.20
CA TRP A 8 18.86 -5.83 -5.88
C TRP A 8 17.40 -5.57 -5.63
N ARG A 9 16.65 -6.59 -5.22
CA ARG A 9 15.33 -6.41 -4.65
C ARG A 9 15.48 -6.10 -3.17
N ILE A 10 15.08 -4.90 -2.79
CA ILE A 10 15.01 -4.44 -1.43
C ILE A 10 13.65 -4.84 -0.89
N VAL A 11 13.61 -5.57 0.23
CA VAL A 11 12.40 -5.82 1.01
C VAL A 11 12.43 -4.90 2.20
N PHE A 12 11.37 -4.11 2.39
CA PHE A 12 11.36 -3.08 3.43
C PHE A 12 9.97 -2.92 4.06
N ALA A 13 9.95 -2.29 5.26
CA ALA A 13 8.75 -1.83 5.95
C ALA A 13 8.72 -0.31 6.00
N ARG A 14 7.51 0.27 6.14
CA ARG A 14 7.26 1.69 6.38
C ARG A 14 6.41 1.85 7.63
N ASP A 15 6.91 2.61 8.60
CA ASP A 15 6.25 2.85 9.89
C ASP A 15 5.57 4.23 10.00
N ASP A 16 5.15 4.59 11.21
CA ASP A 16 4.39 5.82 11.48
C ASP A 16 5.15 7.10 11.10
N ASP A 17 6.48 7.14 11.20
CA ASP A 17 7.29 8.32 10.87
C ASP A 17 7.25 8.68 9.37
N ALA A 18 6.98 7.70 8.50
CA ALA A 18 6.96 7.88 7.06
C ALA A 18 5.58 7.70 6.41
N ARG A 19 4.53 7.37 7.17
CA ARG A 19 3.22 7.00 6.60
C ARG A 19 2.54 8.11 5.79
N PHE A 20 2.84 9.37 6.07
CA PHE A 20 2.26 10.52 5.36
C PHE A 20 3.15 11.07 4.24
N LEU A 21 4.20 10.36 3.85
CA LEU A 21 5.00 10.73 2.68
C LEU A 21 4.26 10.35 1.40
N SER A 22 4.22 11.29 0.46
CA SER A 22 3.78 11.00 -0.90
C SER A 22 4.74 10.02 -1.60
N HIS A 23 4.31 9.42 -2.71
CA HIS A 23 5.18 8.54 -3.48
C HIS A 23 6.43 9.26 -3.99
N LEU A 24 6.30 10.50 -4.44
CA LEU A 24 7.41 11.33 -4.92
C LEU A 24 8.38 11.70 -3.78
N ASP A 25 7.85 12.08 -2.61
CA ASP A 25 8.68 12.37 -1.43
C ASP A 25 9.45 11.13 -0.97
N ALA A 26 8.81 9.95 -1.01
CA ALA A 26 9.47 8.69 -0.72
C ALA A 26 10.63 8.44 -1.69
N ILE A 27 10.45 8.61 -3.00
CA ILE A 27 11.53 8.50 -3.99
C ILE A 27 12.69 9.43 -3.63
N HIS A 28 12.44 10.71 -3.40
CA HIS A 28 13.48 11.68 -3.06
C HIS A 28 14.18 11.35 -1.73
N LEU A 29 13.44 10.79 -0.77
CA LEU A 29 14.02 10.37 0.51
C LEU A 29 14.99 9.21 0.33
N TRP A 30 14.62 8.21 -0.49
CA TRP A 30 15.49 7.08 -0.84
C TRP A 30 16.70 7.52 -1.66
N GLU A 31 16.56 8.46 -2.58
CA GLU A 31 17.68 9.04 -3.34
C GLU A 31 18.71 9.69 -2.41
N ARG A 32 18.25 10.43 -1.38
CA ARG A 32 19.14 10.98 -0.35
C ARG A 32 19.82 9.90 0.49
N ALA A 33 19.09 8.82 0.80
CA ALA A 33 19.64 7.69 1.53
C ALA A 33 20.78 7.01 0.77
N PHE A 34 20.59 6.77 -0.52
CA PHE A 34 21.61 6.16 -1.38
C PHE A 34 22.87 7.03 -1.47
N ARG A 35 22.72 8.35 -1.56
CA ARG A 35 23.87 9.26 -1.55
C ARG A 35 24.63 9.25 -0.24
N ARG A 36 23.93 9.21 0.92
CA ARG A 36 24.58 9.09 2.23
C ARG A 36 25.33 7.79 2.42
N GLY A 37 24.77 6.69 1.94
CA GLY A 37 25.39 5.37 2.00
C GLY A 37 26.44 5.12 0.90
N GLU A 38 26.75 6.13 0.07
CA GLU A 38 27.68 6.02 -1.07
C GLU A 38 27.38 4.82 -1.97
N ILE A 39 26.07 4.54 -2.18
CA ILE A 39 25.63 3.41 -2.99
C ILE A 39 25.72 3.80 -4.48
N PRO A 40 26.45 3.02 -5.31
CA PRO A 40 26.67 3.31 -6.73
C PRO A 40 25.43 3.00 -7.56
N VAL A 41 24.35 3.78 -7.37
CA VAL A 41 23.07 3.57 -8.07
C VAL A 41 23.22 3.93 -9.54
N ALA A 42 22.72 3.06 -10.43
CA ALA A 42 22.62 3.35 -11.85
C ALA A 42 21.56 4.44 -12.09
N THR A 43 21.77 5.28 -13.09
CA THR A 43 20.87 6.38 -13.44
C THR A 43 20.05 6.06 -14.69
N SER A 44 18.86 6.62 -14.77
CA SER A 44 18.03 6.56 -15.97
C SER A 44 18.66 7.33 -17.12
N GLU A 45 18.25 7.01 -18.34
CA GLU A 45 18.61 7.77 -19.56
C GLU A 45 17.77 9.05 -19.63
N GLY A 46 18.32 10.09 -20.29
CA GLY A 46 17.61 11.35 -20.56
C GLY A 46 18.32 12.60 -20.02
N PHE A 47 17.68 13.75 -20.20
CA PHE A 47 18.22 15.06 -19.84
C PHE A 47 18.30 15.30 -18.31
N SER A 48 17.52 14.57 -17.54
CA SER A 48 17.50 14.64 -16.07
C SER A 48 17.68 13.22 -15.49
N PRO A 49 18.93 12.72 -15.42
CA PRO A 49 19.20 11.37 -14.91
C PRO A 49 18.71 11.23 -13.46
N ARG A 50 17.90 10.22 -13.20
CA ARG A 50 17.43 9.88 -11.84
C ARG A 50 17.94 8.51 -11.41
N PRO A 51 18.20 8.28 -10.12
CA PRO A 51 18.52 6.96 -9.60
C PRO A 51 17.47 5.92 -10.02
N ARG A 52 17.91 4.77 -10.51
CA ARG A 52 17.02 3.67 -10.92
C ARG A 52 16.57 2.88 -9.70
N LEU A 53 15.49 3.35 -9.10
CA LEU A 53 14.71 2.69 -8.05
C LEU A 53 13.28 2.51 -8.56
N VAL A 54 12.78 1.26 -8.53
CA VAL A 54 11.43 0.92 -9.01
C VAL A 54 10.66 0.23 -7.89
N PHE A 55 9.69 0.90 -7.33
CA PHE A 55 8.77 0.31 -6.34
C PHE A 55 7.79 -0.65 -7.01
N ALA A 56 7.42 -1.73 -6.32
CA ALA A 56 6.45 -2.71 -6.83
C ALA A 56 5.05 -2.10 -7.01
N ALA A 57 4.63 -1.29 -6.04
CA ALA A 57 3.39 -0.52 -6.11
C ALA A 57 3.51 0.75 -5.26
N PRO A 58 2.88 1.86 -5.67
CA PRO A 58 2.75 3.04 -4.81
C PRO A 58 2.04 2.67 -3.50
N LEU A 59 2.51 3.23 -2.39
CA LEU A 59 1.86 3.06 -1.10
C LEU A 59 0.99 4.29 -0.81
N PRO A 60 -0.32 4.12 -0.54
CA PRO A 60 -1.20 5.23 -0.24
C PRO A 60 -0.71 6.07 0.95
N LEU A 61 -1.09 7.36 0.96
CA LEU A 61 -0.86 8.23 2.12
C LEU A 61 -1.59 7.69 3.35
N GLY A 62 -0.98 7.82 4.52
CA GLY A 62 -1.55 7.34 5.78
C GLY A 62 -1.45 5.82 5.99
N MET A 63 -0.99 5.05 5.00
CA MET A 63 -0.87 3.59 5.10
C MET A 63 0.53 3.18 5.59
N LEU A 64 0.58 2.30 6.56
CA LEU A 64 1.77 1.60 7.01
C LEU A 64 2.09 0.43 6.07
N ALA A 65 3.31 -0.12 6.15
CA ALA A 65 3.67 -1.29 5.36
C ALA A 65 4.65 -2.19 6.11
N GLU A 66 4.43 -3.50 6.02
CA GLU A 66 5.27 -4.49 6.69
C GLU A 66 6.21 -5.23 5.73
N HIS A 67 5.82 -5.39 4.46
CA HIS A 67 6.60 -6.16 3.49
C HIS A 67 6.41 -5.65 2.06
N GLU A 68 7.20 -4.64 1.71
CA GLU A 68 7.20 -3.96 0.41
C GLU A 68 8.42 -4.35 -0.43
N PHE A 69 8.30 -4.18 -1.74
CA PHE A 69 9.41 -4.43 -2.67
C PHE A 69 9.79 -3.18 -3.45
N ALA A 70 11.10 -3.00 -3.63
CA ALA A 70 11.66 -2.09 -4.61
C ALA A 70 12.89 -2.71 -5.28
N ASP A 71 13.01 -2.54 -6.59
CA ASP A 71 14.19 -2.95 -7.33
C ASP A 71 15.16 -1.78 -7.46
N LEU A 72 16.37 -1.95 -6.93
CA LEU A 72 17.49 -1.02 -7.00
C LEU A 72 18.50 -1.52 -8.02
N PHE A 73 18.84 -0.67 -8.99
CA PHE A 73 19.84 -0.98 -10.01
C PHE A 73 21.17 -0.29 -9.67
N LEU A 74 22.25 -1.06 -9.70
CA LEU A 74 23.59 -0.57 -9.39
C LEU A 74 24.45 -0.44 -10.65
N ALA A 75 25.27 0.63 -10.71
CA ALA A 75 26.30 0.84 -11.73
C ALA A 75 27.57 0.01 -11.49
N GLU A 76 27.77 -0.40 -10.24
CA GLU A 76 28.88 -1.28 -9.82
C GLU A 76 28.33 -2.41 -8.98
N ARG A 77 29.06 -3.54 -8.96
CA ARG A 77 28.65 -4.69 -8.15
C ARG A 77 29.01 -4.48 -6.69
N LEU A 78 28.07 -4.73 -5.80
CA LEU A 78 28.27 -4.81 -4.36
C LEU A 78 27.91 -6.19 -3.84
N THR A 79 28.62 -6.65 -2.82
CA THR A 79 28.18 -7.83 -2.08
C THR A 79 26.92 -7.51 -1.28
N ARG A 80 26.16 -8.54 -0.91
CA ARG A 80 24.98 -8.37 -0.05
C ARG A 80 25.34 -7.72 1.29
N SER A 81 26.50 -8.06 1.86
CA SER A 81 27.00 -7.49 3.10
C SER A 81 27.29 -5.99 2.96
N ASP A 82 28.03 -5.61 1.91
CA ASP A 82 28.39 -4.19 1.69
C ASP A 82 27.15 -3.34 1.44
N LEU A 83 26.22 -3.82 0.59
CA LEU A 83 24.98 -3.11 0.34
C LEU A 83 24.13 -2.99 1.62
N ARG A 84 24.05 -4.04 2.44
CA ARG A 84 23.31 -4.00 3.71
C ARG A 84 23.90 -2.97 4.68
N THR A 85 25.22 -2.94 4.82
CA THR A 85 25.91 -1.97 5.68
C THR A 85 25.64 -0.53 5.20
N ARG A 86 25.85 -0.26 3.92
CA ARG A 86 25.64 1.07 3.33
C ARG A 86 24.17 1.53 3.42
N LEU A 87 23.21 0.61 3.24
CA LEU A 87 21.78 0.91 3.43
C LEU A 87 21.45 1.18 4.90
N ALA A 88 22.02 0.42 5.85
CA ALA A 88 21.79 0.65 7.27
C ALA A 88 22.22 2.05 7.71
N ASP A 89 23.38 2.53 7.25
CA ASP A 89 23.89 3.87 7.56
C ASP A 89 23.07 4.98 6.88
N GLY A 90 22.52 4.69 5.70
CA GLY A 90 21.76 5.64 4.88
C GLY A 90 20.24 5.57 5.05
N MET A 91 19.69 4.54 5.72
CA MET A 91 18.26 4.26 5.73
C MET A 91 17.43 5.48 6.13
N PRO A 92 16.36 5.81 5.38
CA PRO A 92 15.52 6.92 5.75
C PRO A 92 14.75 6.63 7.04
N ARG A 93 14.54 7.65 7.87
CA ARG A 93 13.68 7.54 9.04
C ARG A 93 12.28 7.09 8.63
N GLY A 94 11.69 6.18 9.39
CA GLY A 94 10.39 5.61 9.07
C GLY A 94 10.44 4.45 8.07
N TYR A 95 11.64 4.01 7.66
CA TYR A 95 11.84 2.83 6.83
C TYR A 95 12.77 1.83 7.53
N ARG A 96 12.47 0.55 7.36
CA ARG A 96 13.28 -0.55 7.92
C ARG A 96 13.57 -1.59 6.83
N LEU A 97 14.85 -1.88 6.64
CA LEU A 97 15.30 -2.95 5.75
C LEU A 97 14.96 -4.32 6.36
N ILE A 98 14.29 -5.17 5.59
CA ILE A 98 13.95 -6.55 5.98
C ILE A 98 14.92 -7.52 5.31
N ASP A 99 15.01 -7.45 3.98
CA ASP A 99 15.82 -8.39 3.20
C ASP A 99 16.40 -7.73 1.94
N LEU A 100 17.42 -8.38 1.37
CA LEU A 100 18.03 -8.05 0.09
C LEU A 100 18.14 -9.34 -0.74
N ARG A 101 17.64 -9.31 -1.97
CA ARG A 101 17.71 -10.44 -2.91
C ARG A 101 18.43 -10.00 -4.18
N ASP A 102 19.44 -10.74 -4.59
CA ASP A 102 20.12 -10.50 -5.88
C ASP A 102 19.21 -11.01 -7.01
N GLU A 103 18.83 -10.15 -7.91
CA GLU A 103 17.89 -10.43 -8.99
C GLU A 103 18.62 -10.32 -10.34
N TRP A 104 18.17 -11.09 -11.32
CA TRP A 104 18.71 -10.96 -12.66
C TRP A 104 18.40 -9.57 -13.25
N VAL A 105 19.42 -8.85 -13.70
CA VAL A 105 19.31 -7.48 -14.22
C VAL A 105 18.31 -7.38 -15.37
N GLY A 106 18.30 -8.36 -16.28
CA GLY A 106 17.40 -8.43 -17.43
C GLY A 106 16.01 -9.03 -17.12
N GLY A 107 15.74 -9.38 -15.87
CA GLY A 107 14.46 -9.97 -15.48
C GLY A 107 13.28 -8.98 -15.53
N PRO A 108 12.05 -9.49 -15.44
CA PRO A 108 10.85 -8.64 -15.45
C PRO A 108 10.84 -7.67 -14.27
N ALA A 109 10.29 -6.49 -14.46
CA ALA A 109 10.14 -5.49 -13.39
C ALA A 109 9.31 -6.04 -12.23
N VAL A 110 9.63 -5.68 -10.99
CA VAL A 110 8.90 -6.16 -9.80
C VAL A 110 7.41 -5.87 -9.88
N ALA A 111 7.03 -4.70 -10.41
CA ALA A 111 5.63 -4.31 -10.56
C ALA A 111 4.83 -5.23 -11.50
N THR A 112 5.47 -5.82 -12.53
CA THR A 112 4.78 -6.75 -13.45
C THR A 112 4.60 -8.16 -12.88
N ARG A 113 5.29 -8.46 -11.80
CA ARG A 113 5.20 -9.75 -11.09
C ARG A 113 4.21 -9.71 -9.93
N LEU A 114 3.71 -8.53 -9.59
CA LEU A 114 2.78 -8.34 -8.49
C LEU A 114 1.40 -8.93 -8.86
N VAL A 115 0.88 -9.83 -8.03
CA VAL A 115 -0.40 -10.51 -8.27
C VAL A 115 -1.44 -10.27 -7.19
N ALA A 116 -1.02 -10.00 -5.95
CA ALA A 116 -1.92 -9.68 -4.85
C ALA A 116 -1.23 -8.84 -3.77
N ALA A 117 -2.06 -8.27 -2.90
CA ALA A 117 -1.61 -7.61 -1.68
C ALA A 117 -2.56 -7.93 -0.51
N ASP A 118 -1.98 -8.12 0.67
CA ASP A 118 -2.70 -8.31 1.91
C ASP A 118 -2.74 -6.99 2.69
N TYR A 119 -3.91 -6.67 3.22
CA TYR A 119 -4.15 -5.47 4.00
C TYR A 119 -4.80 -5.82 5.33
N ARG A 120 -4.46 -5.06 6.36
CA ARG A 120 -5.10 -5.08 7.68
C ARG A 120 -5.49 -3.67 8.08
N MET A 121 -6.67 -3.53 8.62
CA MET A 121 -7.21 -2.26 9.13
C MET A 121 -7.91 -2.49 10.45
N THR A 122 -7.86 -1.52 11.34
CA THR A 122 -8.77 -1.45 12.48
C THR A 122 -9.90 -0.50 12.15
N LEU A 123 -11.11 -0.94 12.37
CA LEU A 123 -12.35 -0.21 12.13
C LEU A 123 -12.98 0.14 13.47
N LEU A 124 -13.28 1.41 13.69
CA LEU A 124 -14.00 1.90 14.86
C LEU A 124 -15.46 2.17 14.49
N GLY A 125 -16.37 1.98 15.44
CA GLY A 125 -17.81 2.16 15.25
C GLY A 125 -18.54 0.89 14.82
N VAL A 126 -17.86 -0.27 14.75
CA VAL A 126 -18.46 -1.55 14.37
C VAL A 126 -17.95 -2.68 15.26
N ALA A 127 -18.84 -3.57 15.70
CA ALA A 127 -18.50 -4.81 16.40
C ALA A 127 -18.14 -5.94 15.41
N ALA A 128 -17.52 -7.01 15.91
CA ALA A 128 -17.07 -8.12 15.07
C ALA A 128 -18.22 -8.84 14.36
N ASP A 129 -19.29 -9.21 15.08
CA ASP A 129 -20.39 -10.01 14.53
C ASP A 129 -21.07 -9.38 13.28
N PRO A 130 -21.56 -8.11 13.31
CA PRO A 130 -22.12 -7.49 12.11
C PRO A 130 -21.09 -7.35 10.98
N LEU A 131 -19.80 -7.15 11.32
CA LEU A 131 -18.73 -7.07 10.33
C LEU A 131 -18.48 -8.43 9.65
N GLU A 132 -18.55 -9.55 10.40
CA GLU A 132 -18.45 -10.91 9.86
C GLU A 132 -19.59 -11.22 8.90
N ASP A 133 -20.82 -10.82 9.24
CA ASP A 133 -21.98 -10.99 8.39
C ASP A 133 -21.85 -10.19 7.09
N ALA A 134 -21.39 -8.94 7.15
CA ALA A 134 -21.12 -8.11 5.98
C ALA A 134 -20.02 -8.74 5.11
N ALA A 135 -18.90 -9.16 5.70
CA ALA A 135 -17.80 -9.79 4.98
C ALA A 135 -18.25 -11.05 4.24
N ARG A 136 -19.07 -11.89 4.88
CA ARG A 136 -19.65 -13.11 4.27
C ARG A 136 -20.54 -12.76 3.08
N ARG A 137 -21.40 -11.73 3.20
CA ARG A 137 -22.26 -11.28 2.09
C ARG A 137 -21.44 -10.76 0.91
N LEU A 138 -20.41 -9.94 1.16
CA LEU A 138 -19.53 -9.45 0.10
C LEU A 138 -18.79 -10.58 -0.63
N LEU A 139 -18.29 -11.58 0.10
CA LEU A 139 -17.63 -12.73 -0.51
C LEU A 139 -18.61 -13.63 -1.31
N ALA A 140 -19.86 -13.72 -0.90
CA ALA A 140 -20.91 -14.50 -1.59
C ALA A 140 -21.52 -13.75 -2.78
N ALA A 141 -21.32 -12.44 -2.90
CA ALA A 141 -21.86 -11.64 -3.98
C ALA A 141 -21.31 -12.08 -5.35
N THR A 142 -22.13 -12.06 -6.38
CA THR A 142 -21.71 -12.34 -7.75
C THR A 142 -21.03 -11.15 -8.41
N ALA A 143 -21.34 -9.94 -7.98
CA ALA A 143 -20.73 -8.68 -8.42
C ALA A 143 -20.79 -7.63 -7.30
N LEU A 144 -19.78 -6.78 -7.22
CA LEU A 144 -19.70 -5.63 -6.32
C LEU A 144 -19.44 -4.38 -7.16
N ARG A 145 -20.51 -3.77 -7.64
CA ARG A 145 -20.40 -2.60 -8.51
C ARG A 145 -19.95 -1.38 -7.72
N ARG A 146 -18.86 -0.76 -8.18
CA ARG A 146 -18.27 0.46 -7.62
C ARG A 146 -18.04 1.48 -8.72
N GLU A 147 -17.91 2.75 -8.33
CA GLU A 147 -17.63 3.85 -9.26
C GLU A 147 -16.30 4.50 -8.87
N LYS A 148 -15.43 4.65 -9.86
CA LYS A 148 -14.21 5.42 -9.74
C LYS A 148 -14.40 6.75 -10.44
N ARG A 149 -14.22 7.84 -9.68
CA ARG A 149 -14.27 9.20 -10.23
C ARG A 149 -12.84 9.71 -10.43
N ARG A 150 -12.51 10.10 -11.64
CA ARG A 150 -11.29 10.83 -11.98
C ARG A 150 -11.69 12.09 -12.72
N GLU A 151 -11.32 13.27 -12.18
CA GLU A 151 -11.72 14.57 -12.70
C GLU A 151 -13.23 14.63 -13.04
N LYS A 152 -13.55 14.70 -14.35
CA LYS A 152 -14.93 14.73 -14.85
C LYS A 152 -15.46 13.37 -15.30
N LYS A 153 -14.65 12.29 -15.22
CA LYS A 153 -15.04 10.97 -15.70
C LYS A 153 -15.39 10.04 -14.54
N VAL A 154 -16.60 9.50 -14.56
CA VAL A 154 -17.03 8.41 -13.68
C VAL A 154 -16.92 7.10 -14.47
N THR A 155 -16.22 6.12 -13.91
CA THR A 155 -16.06 4.78 -14.53
C THR A 155 -16.56 3.75 -13.54
N ALA A 156 -17.59 3.02 -13.94
CA ALA A 156 -18.07 1.86 -13.17
C ALA A 156 -17.12 0.67 -13.36
N TYR A 157 -16.90 -0.08 -12.31
CA TYR A 157 -16.12 -1.32 -12.33
C TYR A 157 -16.69 -2.33 -11.33
N ASP A 158 -16.28 -3.59 -11.45
CA ASP A 158 -16.64 -4.64 -10.51
C ASP A 158 -15.47 -4.93 -9.55
N LEU A 159 -15.69 -4.70 -8.26
CA LEU A 159 -14.71 -4.98 -7.21
C LEU A 159 -14.63 -6.48 -6.87
N ARG A 160 -15.69 -7.29 -7.15
CA ARG A 160 -15.77 -8.68 -6.71
C ARG A 160 -14.60 -9.55 -7.21
N PRO A 161 -14.21 -9.53 -8.50
CA PRO A 161 -13.07 -10.32 -8.99
C PRO A 161 -11.72 -9.86 -8.42
N LEU A 162 -11.66 -8.65 -7.84
CA LEU A 162 -10.47 -8.11 -7.19
C LEU A 162 -10.39 -8.44 -5.69
N LEU A 163 -11.48 -8.87 -5.08
CA LEU A 163 -11.55 -9.31 -3.69
C LEU A 163 -11.34 -10.82 -3.60
N LEU A 164 -10.14 -11.26 -3.22
CA LEU A 164 -9.77 -12.67 -3.13
C LEU A 164 -10.19 -13.30 -1.80
N ASP A 165 -10.03 -12.58 -0.70
CA ASP A 165 -10.40 -13.02 0.64
C ASP A 165 -10.70 -11.82 1.55
N LEU A 166 -11.56 -12.04 2.55
CA LEU A 166 -11.98 -11.03 3.53
C LEU A 166 -12.30 -11.71 4.86
N GLN A 167 -11.59 -11.30 5.93
CA GLN A 167 -11.70 -11.91 7.24
C GLN A 167 -11.79 -10.87 8.33
N VAL A 168 -12.64 -11.12 9.32
CA VAL A 168 -12.66 -10.33 10.55
C VAL A 168 -11.60 -10.91 11.50
N ARG A 169 -10.83 -10.03 12.13
CA ARG A 169 -9.76 -10.37 13.07
C ARG A 169 -9.85 -9.47 14.32
N PRO A 170 -9.16 -9.78 15.40
CA PRO A 170 -9.00 -8.83 16.49
C PRO A 170 -8.42 -7.50 15.99
N PRO A 171 -8.84 -6.36 16.55
CA PRO A 171 -8.27 -5.06 16.19
C PRO A 171 -6.78 -5.00 16.59
N ASP A 172 -6.00 -4.17 15.88
CA ASP A 172 -4.63 -3.88 16.25
C ASP A 172 -4.58 -3.29 17.68
N ALA A 173 -3.72 -3.84 18.54
CA ALA A 173 -3.65 -3.43 19.94
C ALA A 173 -3.33 -1.93 20.12
N THR A 174 -2.48 -1.38 19.24
CA THR A 174 -2.13 0.05 19.26
C THR A 174 -3.31 0.91 18.83
N ALA A 175 -4.06 0.46 17.80
CA ALA A 175 -5.24 1.16 17.32
C ALA A 175 -6.42 1.05 18.30
N GLY A 176 -6.59 -0.11 18.94
CA GLY A 176 -7.59 -0.31 19.99
C GLY A 176 -7.38 0.60 21.20
N ALA A 177 -6.12 0.89 21.56
CA ALA A 177 -5.79 1.82 22.62
C ALA A 177 -6.08 3.30 22.28
N MET A 178 -6.25 3.63 20.99
CA MET A 178 -6.64 4.99 20.53
C MET A 178 -8.16 5.19 20.51
N ALA A 179 -8.94 4.10 20.59
CA ALA A 179 -10.39 4.18 20.61
C ALA A 179 -10.89 4.68 21.98
N ALA A 180 -12.00 5.41 21.97
CA ALA A 180 -12.73 5.68 23.21
C ALA A 180 -13.18 4.36 23.84
N PRO A 181 -13.20 4.24 25.18
CA PRO A 181 -13.48 2.97 25.87
C PRO A 181 -14.81 2.30 25.48
N ASP A 182 -15.79 3.10 25.08
CA ASP A 182 -17.16 2.64 24.72
C ASP A 182 -17.34 2.44 23.22
N LEU A 183 -16.31 2.69 22.38
CA LEU A 183 -16.41 2.57 20.94
C LEU A 183 -16.05 1.16 20.49
N ALA A 184 -17.01 0.47 19.85
CA ALA A 184 -16.76 -0.85 19.28
C ALA A 184 -15.63 -0.79 18.24
N ALA A 185 -14.72 -1.77 18.30
CA ALA A 185 -13.59 -1.87 17.36
C ALA A 185 -13.44 -3.30 16.86
N ALA A 186 -13.18 -3.45 15.58
CA ALA A 186 -12.89 -4.74 14.94
C ALA A 186 -11.73 -4.61 13.94
N GLY A 187 -10.98 -5.68 13.76
CA GLY A 187 -9.97 -5.78 12.71
C GLY A 187 -10.58 -6.34 11.42
N LEU A 188 -10.21 -5.77 10.29
CA LEU A 188 -10.56 -6.29 8.98
C LEU A 188 -9.28 -6.61 8.22
N TRP A 189 -9.12 -7.86 7.83
CA TRP A 189 -8.06 -8.31 6.95
C TRP A 189 -8.62 -8.67 5.58
N MET A 190 -7.88 -8.34 4.52
CA MET A 190 -8.31 -8.63 3.16
C MET A 190 -7.12 -8.94 2.26
N ARG A 191 -7.33 -9.84 1.30
CA ARG A 191 -6.42 -10.08 0.18
C ARG A 191 -7.03 -9.57 -1.11
N LEU A 192 -6.32 -8.68 -1.76
CA LEU A 192 -6.77 -8.03 -3.00
C LEU A 192 -5.87 -8.41 -4.17
N ARG A 193 -6.50 -8.68 -5.32
CA ARG A 193 -5.81 -8.99 -6.57
C ARG A 193 -5.14 -7.74 -7.15
N HIS A 194 -3.94 -7.94 -7.67
CA HIS A 194 -3.29 -7.04 -8.62
C HIS A 194 -3.27 -7.71 -10.00
N SER A 195 -3.86 -7.09 -11.01
CA SER A 195 -3.93 -7.61 -12.37
C SER A 195 -3.74 -6.49 -13.36
N GLN A 196 -2.96 -6.75 -14.40
CA GLN A 196 -2.80 -5.80 -15.51
C GLN A 196 -4.11 -5.66 -16.33
N GLU A 197 -4.92 -6.71 -16.40
CA GLU A 197 -6.17 -6.73 -17.15
C GLU A 197 -7.36 -6.17 -16.34
N LEU A 198 -7.52 -6.65 -15.11
CA LEU A 198 -8.66 -6.30 -14.24
C LEU A 198 -8.40 -5.05 -13.40
N GLY A 199 -7.16 -4.61 -13.31
CA GLY A 199 -6.72 -3.55 -12.40
C GLY A 199 -6.37 -4.07 -11.03
N SER A 200 -6.20 -3.16 -10.08
CA SER A 200 -5.80 -3.46 -8.69
C SER A 200 -6.95 -3.22 -7.74
N GLY A 201 -7.21 -4.18 -6.87
CA GLY A 201 -8.15 -4.03 -5.76
C GLY A 201 -7.68 -2.92 -4.80
N ARG A 202 -8.62 -2.14 -4.30
CA ARG A 202 -8.39 -1.02 -3.38
C ARG A 202 -9.02 -1.34 -2.04
N ALA A 203 -8.21 -1.21 -0.99
CA ALA A 203 -8.64 -1.55 0.36
C ALA A 203 -9.71 -0.58 0.91
N ASP A 204 -9.61 0.72 0.57
CA ASP A 204 -10.61 1.73 0.90
C ASP A 204 -11.98 1.44 0.25
N GLU A 205 -12.00 0.94 -0.98
CA GLU A 205 -13.24 0.55 -1.67
C GLU A 205 -13.90 -0.68 -1.04
N VAL A 206 -13.11 -1.63 -0.52
CA VAL A 206 -13.64 -2.77 0.22
C VAL A 206 -14.29 -2.31 1.53
N VAL A 207 -13.62 -1.40 2.26
CA VAL A 207 -14.20 -0.84 3.50
C VAL A 207 -15.46 -0.04 3.20
N ALA A 208 -15.48 0.73 2.10
CA ALA A 208 -16.70 1.43 1.68
C ALA A 208 -17.84 0.47 1.33
N ALA A 209 -17.54 -0.69 0.68
CA ALA A 209 -18.54 -1.72 0.41
C ALA A 209 -19.09 -2.36 1.70
N VAL A 210 -18.21 -2.59 2.70
CA VAL A 210 -18.62 -3.05 4.04
C VAL A 210 -19.52 -2.03 4.73
N ALA A 211 -19.16 -0.75 4.67
CA ALA A 211 -19.97 0.33 5.26
C ALA A 211 -21.36 0.43 4.60
N ASP A 212 -21.42 0.31 3.27
CA ASP A 212 -22.70 0.29 2.54
C ASP A 212 -23.60 -0.88 3.00
N GLU A 213 -23.04 -2.08 3.18
CA GLU A 213 -23.75 -3.26 3.70
C GLU A 213 -24.29 -3.07 5.13
N LEU A 214 -23.62 -2.25 5.92
CA LEU A 214 -23.98 -1.96 7.31
C LEU A 214 -24.83 -0.68 7.47
N GLY A 215 -25.04 0.08 6.39
CA GLY A 215 -25.72 1.37 6.44
C GLY A 215 -24.91 2.44 7.19
N LEU A 216 -23.58 2.35 7.15
CA LEU A 216 -22.64 3.25 7.82
C LEU A 216 -21.99 4.23 6.82
N THR A 217 -21.55 5.38 7.29
CA THR A 217 -20.73 6.31 6.51
C THR A 217 -19.25 6.11 6.85
N THR A 218 -18.41 5.92 5.83
CA THR A 218 -16.97 5.70 6.04
C THR A 218 -16.26 7.04 6.29
N ILE A 219 -15.46 7.08 7.36
CA ILE A 219 -14.46 8.13 7.59
C ILE A 219 -13.09 7.54 7.23
N ALA A 220 -12.52 8.01 6.13
CA ALA A 220 -11.20 7.61 5.70
C ALA A 220 -10.09 8.35 6.47
N PRO A 221 -8.92 7.72 6.71
CA PRO A 221 -7.80 8.42 7.32
C PRO A 221 -7.37 9.63 6.47
N PRO A 222 -6.84 10.70 7.09
CA PRO A 222 -6.35 11.85 6.35
C PRO A 222 -5.34 11.43 5.28
N GLY A 223 -5.51 11.90 4.05
CA GLY A 223 -4.61 11.63 2.94
C GLY A 223 -4.84 10.33 2.17
N SER A 224 -5.89 9.55 2.46
CA SER A 224 -6.21 8.30 1.74
C SER A 224 -6.77 8.49 0.31
N GLY A 225 -6.64 9.69 -0.26
CA GLY A 225 -6.94 9.96 -1.67
C GLY A 225 -6.00 9.22 -2.64
N GLU A 226 -6.40 9.08 -3.87
CA GLU A 226 -5.80 8.27 -4.95
C GLU A 226 -4.27 8.29 -5.00
N ALA A 227 -3.63 7.14 -4.72
CA ALA A 227 -2.24 6.91 -5.09
C ALA A 227 -2.17 6.79 -6.62
N GLY A 228 -1.66 7.81 -7.31
CA GLY A 228 -1.36 7.72 -8.74
C GLY A 228 -1.77 8.90 -9.62
N ALA A 229 -2.20 10.03 -9.09
CA ALA A 229 -2.30 11.25 -9.85
C ALA A 229 -1.13 12.18 -9.47
N GLU A 230 -0.20 12.38 -10.41
CA GLU A 230 0.72 13.51 -10.40
C GLU A 230 -0.11 14.76 -10.76
N GLU A 231 -0.89 15.28 -9.80
CA GLU A 231 -1.44 16.63 -9.88
C GLU A 231 -1.93 17.03 -8.50
N GLU A 232 -1.82 18.29 -8.17
CA GLU A 232 -2.22 18.92 -6.92
C GLU A 232 -3.62 18.42 -6.50
N ALA A 233 -3.64 17.41 -5.64
CA ALA A 233 -4.87 16.94 -5.04
C ALA A 233 -5.38 18.08 -4.15
N GLU A 234 -6.43 18.76 -4.58
CA GLU A 234 -7.28 19.44 -3.62
C GLU A 234 -7.57 18.46 -2.48
N PRO A 235 -7.41 18.86 -1.21
CA PRO A 235 -7.66 17.96 -0.09
C PRO A 235 -9.05 17.36 -0.29
N GLY A 236 -9.08 16.03 -0.53
CA GLY A 236 -10.30 15.30 -0.79
C GLY A 236 -11.28 15.67 0.32
N ARG A 237 -12.48 16.13 -0.05
CA ARG A 237 -13.56 16.39 0.88
C ARG A 237 -13.76 15.12 1.69
N SER A 238 -13.20 15.09 2.89
CA SER A 238 -13.74 14.27 3.95
C SER A 238 -15.21 14.67 4.03
N ILE A 239 -16.10 13.77 3.66
CA ILE A 239 -17.54 14.00 3.89
C ILE A 239 -17.64 14.04 5.40
N GLU A 240 -17.72 15.24 5.98
CA GLU A 240 -18.05 15.35 7.41
C GLU A 240 -19.41 14.67 7.59
N PRO A 241 -19.48 13.61 8.40
CA PRO A 241 -20.75 12.93 8.63
C PRO A 241 -21.72 13.92 9.25
N LEU A 242 -22.96 13.88 8.79
CA LEU A 242 -24.01 14.68 9.41
C LEU A 242 -24.14 14.29 10.89
N PRO A 243 -24.39 15.25 11.81
CA PRO A 243 -24.55 14.94 13.22
C PRO A 243 -25.58 13.83 13.44
N GLY A 244 -25.18 12.75 14.09
CA GLY A 244 -26.04 11.60 14.39
C GLY A 244 -26.05 10.49 13.34
N GLN A 245 -25.31 10.59 12.24
CA GLN A 245 -25.13 9.44 11.34
C GLN A 245 -24.14 8.44 11.95
N PRO A 246 -24.47 7.14 11.95
CA PRO A 246 -23.52 6.12 12.38
C PRO A 246 -22.36 6.04 11.39
N THR A 247 -21.14 6.06 11.92
CA THR A 247 -19.91 6.13 11.14
C THR A 247 -19.00 4.92 11.38
N LEU A 248 -18.22 4.61 10.35
CA LEU A 248 -17.16 3.63 10.40
C LEU A 248 -15.83 4.33 10.10
N GLU A 249 -14.95 4.38 11.10
CA GLU A 249 -13.66 5.05 10.97
C GLU A 249 -12.54 4.03 10.72
N ILE A 250 -11.68 4.31 9.74
CA ILE A 250 -10.51 3.51 9.44
C ILE A 250 -9.32 4.06 10.23
N VAL A 251 -8.75 3.23 11.11
CA VAL A 251 -7.52 3.57 11.84
C VAL A 251 -6.43 2.56 11.55
N ARG A 252 -5.17 3.03 11.50
CA ARG A 252 -3.97 2.23 11.24
C ARG A 252 -4.09 1.26 10.05
N PRO A 253 -4.36 1.74 8.82
CA PRO A 253 -4.32 0.88 7.66
C PRO A 253 -2.88 0.42 7.40
N VAL A 254 -2.70 -0.88 7.21
CA VAL A 254 -1.41 -1.54 6.99
C VAL A 254 -1.50 -2.38 5.72
N ARG A 255 -0.55 -2.22 4.79
CA ARG A 255 -0.29 -3.22 3.76
C ARG A 255 0.70 -4.23 4.33
N GLU A 256 0.20 -5.40 4.71
CA GLU A 256 1.02 -6.41 5.39
C GLU A 256 2.00 -7.06 4.44
N ARG A 257 1.57 -7.34 3.20
CA ARG A 257 2.42 -8.04 2.24
C ARG A 257 2.00 -7.78 0.80
N LEU A 258 3.00 -7.63 -0.05
CA LEU A 258 2.86 -7.79 -1.50
C LEU A 258 3.22 -9.23 -1.89
N TRP A 259 2.48 -9.80 -2.84
CA TRP A 259 2.69 -11.15 -3.34
C TRP A 259 3.13 -11.12 -4.80
N LEU A 260 4.24 -11.78 -5.09
CA LEU A 260 4.73 -11.95 -6.45
C LEU A 260 4.21 -13.27 -7.04
N SER A 261 4.17 -13.36 -8.37
CA SER A 261 3.62 -14.50 -9.12
C SER A 261 4.31 -15.85 -8.85
N ASP A 262 5.51 -15.85 -8.33
CA ASP A 262 6.25 -17.05 -7.89
C ASP A 262 6.03 -17.39 -6.41
N GLU A 263 5.42 -16.51 -5.64
CA GLU A 263 5.11 -16.70 -4.22
C GLU A 263 3.63 -17.09 -3.99
N LEU A 264 2.75 -16.73 -4.92
CA LEU A 264 1.31 -16.99 -4.83
C LEU A 264 0.74 -17.34 -6.20
N ALA A 265 0.23 -18.56 -6.34
CA ALA A 265 -0.58 -18.97 -7.49
C ALA A 265 -2.04 -18.54 -7.30
N LEU A 266 -2.60 -17.80 -8.27
CA LEU A 266 -3.98 -17.30 -8.27
C LEU A 266 -4.79 -17.88 -9.43
#